data_7e47a49a1175398c0bd89839a4117869
#
_entry.id   7e47a49a1175398c0bd89839a4117869
#
_cell.length_a   1.000
_cell.length_b   1.000
_cell.length_c   1.000
_cell.angle_alpha   90.00
_cell.angle_beta   90.00
_cell.angle_gamma   90.00
#
_symmetry.space_group_name_H-M   'P 1'
#
loop_
_entity.id
_entity.type
_entity.pdbx_description
1 polymer ?
#
loop_
_entity_poly.entity_id
_entity_poly.type
_entity_poly.pdbx_seq_one_letter_code
_entity_poly.pdbx_strand_id
1 'polypeptide(L)'
;MKKYTILGGLMAATATLVFSQPSAAPVKKGTVEKITVHGKSLEGNLEGDSPDRDVFVYLPPSYATAKNRRYPVVYLLHGYGLSGERWVPFINLLDASDKTVAEGTAKEMILVSPDAFTIYSGSMYSSSPTTGDWETFIAEDLVSYVDSHYRTVANRMSRGLAGHSMGGYGTVRIGMKRPDVFSSMYIMSACCLMNNPGAGRGGQAAAKQPPPDSAKANGKNNGKGGRFGNVQAADAAAWSPNPSNPPQFFDLPVKEGELQPSIAAKWVANSPLAMVDQYVTNLKKYHAIAGDCGLQDGLVGSNKDLDASFTRLGIAHTFETYEGDHTNHVKERFEGSVLPFFSNNLTFMSGKK
;
A
#
# COMPACT_ATOMS: atom_id res chain seq x y z
N MET A 1 -83.87 45.38 23.35
CA MET A 1 -82.74 45.01 24.24
C MET A 1 -81.88 44.01 23.44
N LYS A 2 -80.75 44.50 22.91
CA LYS A 2 -79.79 43.65 22.12
C LYS A 2 -78.62 43.31 23.09
N LYS A 3 -78.39 42.01 23.29
CA LYS A 3 -77.28 41.52 24.10
C LYS A 3 -76.09 41.36 23.18
N TYR A 4 -74.94 41.96 23.48
CA TYR A 4 -73.67 41.75 22.84
C TYR A 4 -72.86 40.76 23.64
N THR A 5 -72.46 39.65 23.06
CA THR A 5 -71.55 38.66 23.60
C THR A 5 -70.14 38.98 23.11
N ILE A 6 -69.21 39.26 24.03
CA ILE A 6 -67.78 39.47 23.74
C ILE A 6 -67.10 38.12 23.78
N LEU A 7 -66.54 37.68 22.64
CA LEU A 7 -65.68 36.48 22.59
C LEU A 7 -64.24 36.91 22.80
N GLY A 8 -63.67 36.55 23.93
CA GLY A 8 -62.26 36.75 24.22
C GLY A 8 -61.40 35.67 23.58
N GLY A 9 -60.58 36.01 22.59
CA GLY A 9 -59.61 35.09 21.98
C GLY A 9 -58.34 34.97 22.81
N LEU A 10 -58.04 33.77 23.29
CA LEU A 10 -56.77 33.44 24.00
C LEU A 10 -55.70 33.10 22.96
N MET A 11 -54.73 33.98 22.73
CA MET A 11 -53.55 33.71 21.94
C MET A 11 -52.56 32.87 22.77
N ALA A 12 -52.41 31.62 22.45
CA ALA A 12 -51.33 30.77 22.99
C ALA A 12 -50.02 31.05 22.23
N ALA A 13 -49.05 31.65 22.88
CA ALA A 13 -47.71 31.84 22.36
C ALA A 13 -46.93 30.53 22.54
N THR A 14 -46.68 29.80 21.43
CA THR A 14 -45.80 28.62 21.41
C THR A 14 -44.35 29.11 21.33
N ALA A 15 -43.60 29.02 22.43
CA ALA A 15 -42.16 29.24 22.48
C ALA A 15 -41.45 28.03 21.84
N THR A 16 -40.91 28.17 20.65
CA THR A 16 -40.06 27.18 20.01
C THR A 16 -38.68 27.23 20.66
N LEU A 17 -38.35 26.24 21.49
CA LEU A 17 -36.98 26.01 21.98
C LEU A 17 -36.10 25.55 20.82
N VAL A 18 -35.27 26.47 20.31
CA VAL A 18 -34.21 26.14 19.37
C VAL A 18 -33.07 25.52 20.17
N PHE A 19 -32.96 24.19 20.14
CA PHE A 19 -31.78 23.50 20.63
C PHE A 19 -30.64 23.79 19.65
N SER A 20 -29.75 24.70 20.02
CA SER A 20 -28.46 24.85 19.35
C SER A 20 -27.66 23.55 19.56
N GLN A 21 -27.47 22.78 18.50
CA GLN A 21 -26.53 21.65 18.54
C GLN A 21 -25.13 22.19 18.82
N PRO A 22 -24.38 21.61 19.78
CA PRO A 22 -23.00 22.01 20.00
C PRO A 22 -22.22 21.83 18.68
N SER A 23 -21.60 22.89 18.21
CA SER A 23 -20.66 22.83 17.08
C SER A 23 -19.60 21.78 17.43
N ALA A 24 -19.46 20.75 16.58
CA ALA A 24 -18.41 19.76 16.74
C ALA A 24 -17.06 20.48 16.84
N ALA A 25 -16.28 20.16 17.87
CA ALA A 25 -14.95 20.74 18.03
C ALA A 25 -14.15 20.47 16.74
N PRO A 26 -13.35 21.43 16.27
CA PRO A 26 -12.58 21.25 15.03
C PRO A 26 -11.68 20.01 15.16
N VAL A 27 -11.81 19.10 14.22
CA VAL A 27 -10.98 17.89 14.15
C VAL A 27 -9.52 18.35 14.02
N LYS A 28 -8.68 17.96 14.99
CA LYS A 28 -7.23 18.19 14.89
C LYS A 28 -6.70 17.46 13.67
N LYS A 29 -5.98 18.17 12.81
CA LYS A 29 -5.43 17.61 11.59
C LYS A 29 -3.97 17.20 11.75
N GLY A 30 -3.63 16.08 11.13
CA GLY A 30 -2.25 15.68 10.87
C GLY A 30 -1.64 16.49 9.72
N THR A 31 -0.44 16.13 9.34
CA THR A 31 0.27 16.71 8.18
C THR A 31 0.87 15.62 7.33
N VAL A 32 1.02 15.88 6.02
CA VAL A 32 1.79 15.03 5.13
C VAL A 32 3.01 15.83 4.67
N GLU A 33 4.19 15.29 4.92
CA GLU A 33 5.46 15.85 4.47
C GLU A 33 5.96 15.04 3.26
N LYS A 34 6.53 15.72 2.27
CA LYS A 34 7.30 15.11 1.20
C LYS A 34 8.78 15.32 1.50
N ILE A 35 9.52 14.24 1.65
CA ILE A 35 10.96 14.23 1.92
C ILE A 35 11.68 13.44 0.84
N THR A 36 13.00 13.58 0.75
CA THR A 36 13.86 12.73 -0.09
C THR A 36 14.72 11.85 0.79
N VAL A 37 14.71 10.55 0.51
CA VAL A 37 15.52 9.57 1.22
C VAL A 37 16.51 8.94 0.24
N HIS A 38 17.81 9.01 0.56
CA HIS A 38 18.84 8.34 -0.20
C HIS A 38 18.84 6.84 0.12
N GLY A 39 18.59 6.01 -0.90
CA GLY A 39 18.65 4.55 -0.80
C GLY A 39 20.03 4.06 -1.21
N LYS A 40 20.90 3.77 -0.25
CA LYS A 40 22.22 3.18 -0.54
C LYS A 40 22.10 1.87 -1.32
N SER A 41 21.08 1.08 -1.02
CA SER A 41 20.79 -0.19 -1.69
C SER A 41 20.32 -0.03 -3.14
N LEU A 42 19.95 1.18 -3.55
CA LEU A 42 19.54 1.50 -4.92
C LEU A 42 20.67 2.07 -5.77
N GLU A 43 21.85 2.37 -5.18
CA GLU A 43 23.00 2.87 -5.93
C GLU A 43 23.46 1.86 -6.98
N GLY A 44 23.90 2.34 -8.12
CA GLY A 44 24.48 1.53 -9.19
C GLY A 44 23.49 0.63 -9.92
N ASN A 45 22.17 0.87 -9.78
CA ASN A 45 21.17 0.18 -10.59
C ASN A 45 21.42 0.44 -12.08
N LEU A 46 21.25 -0.61 -12.90
CA LEU A 46 21.63 -0.54 -14.33
C LEU A 46 20.63 0.25 -15.18
N GLU A 47 19.39 0.42 -14.72
CA GLU A 47 18.41 1.24 -15.42
C GLU A 47 18.63 2.74 -15.24
N GLY A 48 19.53 3.15 -14.33
CA GLY A 48 19.95 4.53 -14.12
C GLY A 48 18.92 5.37 -13.36
N ASP A 49 18.01 4.77 -12.63
CA ASP A 49 17.10 5.51 -11.75
C ASP A 49 17.86 6.10 -10.54
N SER A 50 17.40 7.27 -10.10
CA SER A 50 17.99 7.94 -8.95
C SER A 50 17.85 7.08 -7.69
N PRO A 51 18.92 6.91 -6.89
CA PRO A 51 18.81 6.34 -5.55
C PRO A 51 18.11 7.27 -4.56
N ASP A 52 17.98 8.56 -4.88
CA ASP A 52 17.23 9.52 -4.08
C ASP A 52 15.75 9.39 -4.38
N ARG A 53 14.98 8.90 -3.40
CA ARG A 53 13.57 8.61 -3.58
C ARG A 53 12.69 9.57 -2.79
N ASP A 54 11.64 10.04 -3.43
CA ASP A 54 10.58 10.78 -2.74
C ASP A 54 9.85 9.85 -1.77
N VAL A 55 9.60 10.34 -0.56
CA VAL A 55 8.86 9.63 0.49
C VAL A 55 7.84 10.57 1.11
N PHE A 56 6.62 10.12 1.23
CA PHE A 56 5.53 10.88 1.84
C PHE A 56 5.29 10.34 3.26
N VAL A 57 5.37 11.23 4.24
CA VAL A 57 5.24 10.89 5.66
C VAL A 57 4.04 11.61 6.25
N TYR A 58 3.01 10.84 6.62
CA TYR A 58 1.92 11.36 7.42
C TYR A 58 2.31 11.37 8.90
N LEU A 59 2.15 12.52 9.53
CA LEU A 59 2.35 12.76 10.94
C LEU A 59 0.99 13.02 11.61
N PRO A 60 0.64 12.26 12.66
CA PRO A 60 -0.69 12.33 13.25
C PRO A 60 -0.94 13.65 14.01
N PRO A 61 -2.21 13.99 14.32
CA PRO A 61 -2.59 15.28 14.90
C PRO A 61 -1.85 15.69 16.17
N SER A 62 -1.49 14.74 17.03
CA SER A 62 -0.74 15.06 18.26
C SER A 62 0.77 15.19 18.02
N TYR A 63 1.29 14.88 16.83
CA TYR A 63 2.74 14.88 16.59
C TYR A 63 3.36 16.25 16.83
N ALA A 64 2.70 17.34 16.43
CA ALA A 64 3.23 18.70 16.64
C ALA A 64 3.26 19.13 18.12
N THR A 65 2.35 18.62 18.94
CA THR A 65 2.15 19.07 20.33
C THR A 65 2.72 18.12 21.38
N ALA A 66 2.60 16.81 21.18
CA ALA A 66 3.07 15.79 22.13
C ALA A 66 4.55 15.45 21.90
N LYS A 67 5.46 16.36 22.25
CA LYS A 67 6.90 16.30 21.90
C LYS A 67 7.62 15.03 22.41
N ASN A 68 7.16 14.46 23.53
CA ASN A 68 7.78 13.25 24.13
C ASN A 68 7.11 11.95 23.67
N ARG A 69 6.03 12.01 22.88
CA ARG A 69 5.31 10.83 22.39
C ARG A 69 6.04 10.23 21.18
N ARG A 70 6.13 8.90 21.17
CA ARG A 70 6.60 8.11 20.04
C ARG A 70 5.46 7.31 19.45
N TYR A 71 5.52 7.03 18.15
CA TYR A 71 4.43 6.47 17.39
C TYR A 71 4.87 5.19 16.68
N PRO A 72 3.99 4.18 16.56
CA PRO A 72 4.20 3.07 15.61
C PRO A 72 4.27 3.61 14.19
N VAL A 73 4.87 2.82 13.29
CA VAL A 73 5.04 3.19 11.89
C VAL A 73 4.45 2.12 10.97
N VAL A 74 3.71 2.55 9.95
CA VAL A 74 3.24 1.68 8.87
C VAL A 74 3.83 2.15 7.56
N TYR A 75 4.48 1.24 6.84
CA TYR A 75 5.02 1.46 5.50
C TYR A 75 3.98 1.03 4.47
N LEU A 76 3.63 1.95 3.54
CA LEU A 76 2.53 1.80 2.58
C LEU A 76 3.09 1.75 1.16
N LEU A 77 3.00 0.60 0.51
CA LEU A 77 3.55 0.33 -0.81
C LEU A 77 2.49 0.54 -1.91
N HIS A 78 2.78 1.39 -2.89
CA HIS A 78 1.85 1.72 -3.96
C HIS A 78 1.81 0.68 -5.10
N GLY A 79 0.75 0.72 -5.92
CA GLY A 79 0.56 -0.12 -7.08
C GLY A 79 1.40 0.31 -8.29
N TYR A 80 1.50 -0.59 -9.29
CA TYR A 80 2.17 -0.33 -10.55
C TYR A 80 1.57 0.88 -11.31
N GLY A 81 2.45 1.68 -11.92
CA GLY A 81 2.04 2.86 -12.69
C GLY A 81 1.62 4.07 -11.86
N LEU A 82 1.73 3.98 -10.53
CA LEU A 82 1.53 5.09 -9.62
C LEU A 82 2.88 5.60 -9.10
N SER A 83 2.99 6.92 -8.94
CA SER A 83 4.03 7.55 -8.12
C SER A 83 3.47 7.83 -6.72
N GLY A 84 4.34 8.13 -5.76
CA GLY A 84 3.91 8.55 -4.44
C GLY A 84 2.96 9.76 -4.46
N GLU A 85 3.20 10.74 -5.35
CA GLU A 85 2.32 11.91 -5.55
C GLU A 85 0.89 11.56 -5.99
N ARG A 86 0.72 10.43 -6.69
CA ARG A 86 -0.59 9.96 -7.16
C ARG A 86 -1.22 8.97 -6.18
N TRP A 87 -0.40 8.20 -5.48
CA TRP A 87 -0.85 7.24 -4.49
C TRP A 87 -1.45 7.89 -3.25
N VAL A 88 -0.77 8.89 -2.69
CA VAL A 88 -1.20 9.60 -1.47
C VAL A 88 -2.62 10.16 -1.58
N PRO A 89 -3.00 10.91 -2.63
CA PRO A 89 -4.38 11.33 -2.81
C PRO A 89 -5.33 10.18 -3.21
N PHE A 90 -4.85 9.14 -3.90
CA PHE A 90 -5.67 8.01 -4.29
C PHE A 90 -6.26 7.25 -3.08
N ILE A 91 -5.46 7.03 -2.04
CA ILE A 91 -5.93 6.44 -0.78
C ILE A 91 -6.48 7.49 0.19
N ASN A 92 -6.47 8.77 -0.17
CA ASN A 92 -6.86 9.89 0.70
C ASN A 92 -6.12 9.88 2.05
N LEU A 93 -4.80 9.68 1.98
CA LEU A 93 -3.94 9.39 3.14
C LEU A 93 -4.21 10.32 4.34
N LEU A 94 -4.26 11.63 4.11
CA LEU A 94 -4.43 12.63 5.18
C LEU A 94 -5.81 12.54 5.83
N ASP A 95 -6.88 12.73 5.02
CA ASP A 95 -8.23 12.84 5.58
C ASP A 95 -8.74 11.50 6.13
N ALA A 96 -8.40 10.36 5.48
CA ALA A 96 -8.75 9.03 5.98
C ALA A 96 -8.08 8.75 7.34
N SER A 97 -6.80 9.12 7.48
CA SER A 97 -6.07 8.93 8.75
C SER A 97 -6.62 9.84 9.86
N ASP A 98 -6.84 11.12 9.56
CA ASP A 98 -7.40 12.07 10.54
C ASP A 98 -8.82 11.67 10.97
N LYS A 99 -9.64 11.23 10.02
CA LYS A 99 -11.01 10.77 10.28
C LYS A 99 -11.03 9.57 11.20
N THR A 100 -10.24 8.52 10.89
CA THR A 100 -10.21 7.29 11.70
C THR A 100 -9.71 7.54 13.13
N VAL A 101 -8.75 8.46 13.29
CA VAL A 101 -8.28 8.91 14.62
C VAL A 101 -9.38 9.67 15.36
N ALA A 102 -10.07 10.59 14.71
CA ALA A 102 -11.14 11.38 15.31
C ALA A 102 -12.35 10.53 15.71
N GLU A 103 -12.69 9.52 14.92
CA GLU A 103 -13.76 8.55 15.18
C GLU A 103 -13.36 7.47 16.22
N GLY A 104 -12.06 7.38 16.56
CA GLY A 104 -11.53 6.37 17.49
C GLY A 104 -11.44 4.96 16.90
N THR A 105 -11.61 4.80 15.58
CA THR A 105 -11.48 3.51 14.88
C THR A 105 -10.01 3.13 14.64
N ALA A 106 -9.11 4.12 14.65
CA ALA A 106 -7.67 3.89 14.65
C ALA A 106 -6.95 4.79 15.65
N LYS A 107 -5.83 4.30 16.20
CA LYS A 107 -4.90 5.08 17.02
C LYS A 107 -3.93 5.85 16.12
N GLU A 108 -3.32 6.89 16.68
CA GLU A 108 -2.34 7.70 15.96
C GLU A 108 -1.06 6.93 15.63
N MET A 109 -0.71 6.86 14.35
CA MET A 109 0.48 6.21 13.79
C MET A 109 1.17 7.15 12.81
N ILE A 110 2.46 6.98 12.59
CA ILE A 110 3.18 7.56 11.45
C ILE A 110 2.96 6.62 10.26
N LEU A 111 2.61 7.18 9.08
CA LEU A 111 2.46 6.41 7.85
C LEU A 111 3.51 6.88 6.85
N VAL A 112 4.23 5.94 6.27
CA VAL A 112 5.37 6.22 5.37
C VAL A 112 5.10 5.59 4.02
N SER A 113 5.05 6.38 2.98
CA SER A 113 4.78 5.94 1.62
C SER A 113 5.93 6.30 0.69
N PRO A 114 6.86 5.37 0.40
CA PRO A 114 7.95 5.58 -0.53
C PRO A 114 7.45 5.56 -1.99
N ASP A 115 8.09 6.36 -2.83
CA ASP A 115 7.92 6.31 -4.28
C ASP A 115 8.84 5.24 -4.89
N ALA A 116 8.24 4.17 -5.40
CA ALA A 116 8.91 3.07 -6.08
C ALA A 116 8.65 3.06 -7.60
N PHE A 117 8.35 4.23 -8.15
CA PHE A 117 8.17 4.43 -9.59
C PHE A 117 9.54 4.49 -10.29
N THR A 118 9.79 3.58 -11.22
CA THR A 118 11.03 3.47 -12.01
C THR A 118 10.80 3.89 -13.46
N ILE A 119 11.84 3.86 -14.29
CA ILE A 119 11.69 4.08 -15.75
C ILE A 119 10.70 3.10 -16.39
N TYR A 120 10.50 1.93 -15.79
CA TYR A 120 9.49 0.94 -16.21
C TYR A 120 8.17 1.07 -15.44
N SER A 121 7.95 2.17 -14.72
CA SER A 121 6.72 2.51 -13.98
C SER A 121 6.48 1.66 -12.72
N GLY A 122 7.47 0.92 -12.24
CA GLY A 122 7.38 0.14 -11.01
C GLY A 122 8.58 -0.76 -10.80
N SER A 123 9.03 -0.84 -9.55
CA SER A 123 10.21 -1.60 -9.12
C SER A 123 9.94 -3.08 -8.83
N MET A 124 8.69 -3.49 -8.81
CA MET A 124 8.22 -4.78 -8.26
C MET A 124 8.73 -5.05 -6.83
N TYR A 125 9.19 -4.05 -6.11
CA TYR A 125 9.74 -4.15 -4.74
C TYR A 125 10.68 -5.34 -4.57
N SER A 126 11.46 -5.65 -5.62
CA SER A 126 12.36 -6.80 -5.68
C SER A 126 13.82 -6.36 -5.69
N SER A 127 14.71 -7.23 -5.21
CA SER A 127 16.15 -7.01 -5.35
C SER A 127 16.61 -7.43 -6.74
N SER A 128 17.21 -6.51 -7.50
CA SER A 128 17.69 -6.73 -8.86
C SER A 128 18.84 -5.78 -9.19
N PRO A 129 19.90 -6.23 -9.87
CA PRO A 129 20.95 -5.31 -10.35
C PRO A 129 20.42 -4.33 -11.40
N THR A 130 19.31 -4.62 -12.07
CA THR A 130 18.71 -3.70 -13.03
C THR A 130 17.95 -2.57 -12.33
N THR A 131 17.08 -2.88 -11.38
CA THR A 131 16.22 -1.89 -10.72
C THR A 131 16.74 -1.39 -9.37
N GLY A 132 17.78 -1.99 -8.81
CA GLY A 132 18.26 -1.77 -7.44
C GLY A 132 17.68 -2.76 -6.43
N ASP A 133 18.20 -2.75 -5.20
CA ASP A 133 17.72 -3.62 -4.12
C ASP A 133 16.61 -2.93 -3.32
N TRP A 134 15.39 -2.99 -3.86
CA TRP A 134 14.21 -2.41 -3.24
C TRP A 134 13.76 -3.12 -1.97
N GLU A 135 14.10 -4.40 -1.80
CA GLU A 135 13.82 -5.11 -0.56
C GLU A 135 14.61 -4.51 0.60
N THR A 136 15.90 -4.29 0.40
CA THR A 136 16.78 -3.64 1.39
C THR A 136 16.41 -2.17 1.56
N PHE A 137 16.09 -1.45 0.47
CA PHE A 137 15.63 -0.06 0.59
C PHE A 137 14.42 0.08 1.53
N ILE A 138 13.38 -0.72 1.33
CA ILE A 138 12.17 -0.65 2.17
C ILE A 138 12.43 -1.11 3.60
N ALA A 139 13.19 -2.19 3.79
CA ALA A 139 13.33 -2.84 5.10
C ALA A 139 14.52 -2.34 5.93
N GLU A 140 15.48 -1.64 5.34
CA GLU A 140 16.68 -1.15 6.04
C GLU A 140 16.89 0.34 5.84
N ASP A 141 17.18 0.80 4.62
CA ASP A 141 17.53 2.20 4.37
C ASP A 141 16.42 3.14 4.85
N LEU A 142 15.19 2.88 4.40
CA LEU A 142 14.02 3.69 4.75
C LEU A 142 13.64 3.57 6.24
N VAL A 143 13.68 2.37 6.80
CA VAL A 143 13.40 2.15 8.24
C VAL A 143 14.42 2.90 9.10
N SER A 144 15.69 2.79 8.78
CA SER A 144 16.77 3.47 9.50
C SER A 144 16.63 5.00 9.43
N TYR A 145 16.32 5.51 8.23
CA TYR A 145 16.08 6.93 8.04
C TYR A 145 14.90 7.43 8.90
N VAL A 146 13.75 6.73 8.81
CA VAL A 146 12.53 7.12 9.53
C VAL A 146 12.73 7.06 11.04
N ASP A 147 13.39 6.02 11.56
CA ASP A 147 13.64 5.88 12.99
C ASP A 147 14.61 6.95 13.53
N SER A 148 15.53 7.45 12.70
CA SER A 148 16.49 8.49 13.11
C SER A 148 15.95 9.91 13.01
N HIS A 149 14.95 10.15 12.13
CA HIS A 149 14.42 11.50 11.89
C HIS A 149 13.05 11.76 12.52
N TYR A 150 12.32 10.72 12.88
CA TYR A 150 10.97 10.82 13.44
C TYR A 150 10.88 10.18 14.82
N ARG A 151 9.89 10.61 15.59
CA ARG A 151 9.61 10.03 16.92
C ARG A 151 8.86 8.70 16.79
N THR A 152 9.57 7.68 16.33
CA THR A 152 9.06 6.34 16.17
C THR A 152 9.25 5.49 17.43
N VAL A 153 8.41 4.47 17.60
CA VAL A 153 8.71 3.33 18.47
C VAL A 153 9.58 2.36 17.67
N ALA A 154 10.90 2.53 17.76
CA ALA A 154 11.88 1.86 16.91
C ALA A 154 12.08 0.37 17.28
N ASN A 155 11.02 -0.44 17.14
CA ASN A 155 11.08 -1.89 17.27
C ASN A 155 10.08 -2.57 16.33
N ARG A 156 10.32 -3.87 16.05
CA ARG A 156 9.50 -4.62 15.11
C ARG A 156 8.02 -4.68 15.49
N MET A 157 7.68 -4.78 16.78
CA MET A 157 6.28 -4.90 17.26
C MET A 157 5.47 -3.63 17.01
N SER A 158 6.13 -2.54 16.67
CA SER A 158 5.53 -1.25 16.34
C SER A 158 5.70 -0.89 14.86
N ARG A 159 6.11 -1.84 14.00
CA ARG A 159 6.22 -1.63 12.54
C ARG A 159 5.27 -2.53 11.78
N GLY A 160 4.51 -1.91 10.87
CA GLY A 160 3.62 -2.55 9.93
C GLY A 160 4.06 -2.35 8.48
N LEU A 161 3.67 -3.28 7.61
CA LEU A 161 3.88 -3.20 6.17
C LEU A 161 2.55 -3.47 5.45
N ALA A 162 2.16 -2.60 4.53
CA ALA A 162 0.96 -2.80 3.71
C ALA A 162 1.19 -2.32 2.29
N GLY A 163 0.39 -2.82 1.35
CA GLY A 163 0.45 -2.35 -0.02
C GLY A 163 -0.66 -2.89 -0.88
N HIS A 164 -0.89 -2.21 -2.00
CA HIS A 164 -1.93 -2.54 -2.96
C HIS A 164 -1.31 -2.99 -4.29
N SER A 165 -1.86 -4.02 -4.92
CA SER A 165 -1.43 -4.49 -6.25
C SER A 165 0.05 -4.89 -6.28
N MET A 166 0.90 -4.17 -7.02
CA MET A 166 2.36 -4.29 -6.97
C MET A 166 2.89 -4.11 -5.53
N GLY A 167 2.32 -3.17 -4.76
CA GLY A 167 2.65 -2.99 -3.35
C GLY A 167 2.18 -4.16 -2.48
N GLY A 168 1.05 -4.80 -2.83
CA GLY A 168 0.60 -6.04 -2.20
C GLY A 168 1.57 -7.20 -2.43
N TYR A 169 2.08 -7.35 -3.66
CA TYR A 169 3.18 -8.26 -3.97
C TYR A 169 4.43 -7.95 -3.13
N GLY A 170 4.84 -6.67 -3.09
CA GLY A 170 5.97 -6.23 -2.28
C GLY A 170 5.78 -6.53 -0.80
N THR A 171 4.56 -6.34 -0.27
CA THR A 171 4.22 -6.66 1.13
C THR A 171 4.41 -8.14 1.42
N VAL A 172 3.92 -9.04 0.57
CA VAL A 172 4.12 -10.50 0.75
C VAL A 172 5.58 -10.86 0.62
N ARG A 173 6.25 -10.38 -0.43
CA ARG A 173 7.66 -10.71 -0.73
C ARG A 173 8.62 -10.25 0.38
N ILE A 174 8.55 -8.98 0.76
CA ILE A 174 9.38 -8.42 1.82
C ILE A 174 8.99 -9.04 3.16
N GLY A 175 7.69 -9.21 3.42
CA GLY A 175 7.20 -9.84 4.63
C GLY A 175 7.71 -11.27 4.85
N MET A 176 7.77 -12.10 3.80
CA MET A 176 8.37 -13.43 3.87
C MET A 176 9.84 -13.39 4.30
N LYS A 177 10.59 -12.39 3.86
CA LYS A 177 12.04 -12.30 4.05
C LYS A 177 12.44 -11.55 5.32
N ARG A 178 11.64 -10.58 5.77
CA ARG A 178 12.00 -9.63 6.82
C ARG A 178 11.06 -9.64 8.04
N PRO A 179 10.82 -10.82 8.65
CA PRO A 179 10.05 -10.92 9.90
C PRO A 179 10.79 -10.33 11.11
N ASP A 180 12.07 -9.98 10.95
CA ASP A 180 12.89 -9.26 11.91
C ASP A 180 12.54 -7.77 11.99
N VAL A 181 12.02 -7.19 10.91
CA VAL A 181 11.72 -5.77 10.79
C VAL A 181 10.24 -5.46 11.07
N PHE A 182 9.34 -6.25 10.50
CA PHE A 182 7.89 -6.02 10.58
C PHE A 182 7.20 -7.08 11.44
N SER A 183 6.20 -6.68 12.22
CA SER A 183 5.38 -7.59 13.02
C SER A 183 4.01 -7.86 12.45
N SER A 184 3.50 -6.98 11.64
CA SER A 184 2.16 -7.07 11.08
C SER A 184 2.15 -6.64 9.61
N MET A 185 1.37 -7.33 8.76
CA MET A 185 1.24 -6.96 7.35
C MET A 185 -0.19 -7.05 6.87
N TYR A 186 -0.56 -6.12 5.94
CA TYR A 186 -1.86 -6.09 5.29
C TYR A 186 -1.72 -6.08 3.76
N ILE A 187 -2.28 -7.09 3.11
CA ILE A 187 -2.10 -7.38 1.69
C ILE A 187 -3.38 -7.00 0.94
N MET A 188 -3.34 -5.95 0.11
CA MET A 188 -4.51 -5.49 -0.64
C MET A 188 -4.38 -5.89 -2.09
N SER A 189 -5.30 -6.72 -2.59
CA SER A 189 -5.39 -7.09 -4.02
C SER A 189 -4.04 -7.35 -4.68
N ALA A 190 -3.19 -8.20 -4.08
CA ALA A 190 -1.81 -8.41 -4.51
C ALA A 190 -1.74 -8.95 -5.93
N CYS A 191 -0.91 -8.32 -6.79
CA CYS A 191 -0.60 -8.86 -8.11
C CYS A 191 0.50 -9.93 -8.05
N CYS A 192 0.73 -10.57 -9.19
CA CYS A 192 1.98 -11.30 -9.46
C CYS A 192 2.29 -12.44 -8.47
N LEU A 193 1.28 -12.93 -7.76
CA LEU A 193 1.43 -13.99 -6.75
C LEU A 193 1.84 -15.33 -7.39
N MET A 194 1.42 -15.59 -8.64
CA MET A 194 1.89 -16.69 -9.46
C MET A 194 2.21 -16.17 -10.86
N ASN A 195 3.46 -16.30 -11.29
CA ASN A 195 3.88 -15.93 -12.62
C ASN A 195 3.95 -17.19 -13.50
N ASN A 196 3.21 -17.20 -14.58
CA ASN A 196 3.23 -18.26 -15.59
C ASN A 196 3.55 -17.68 -16.98
N PRO A 197 4.82 -17.44 -17.29
CA PRO A 197 5.23 -16.73 -18.50
C PRO A 197 4.84 -17.45 -19.81
N GLY A 198 4.60 -18.77 -19.78
CA GLY A 198 4.23 -19.57 -20.95
C GLY A 198 2.73 -19.61 -21.25
N ALA A 199 1.89 -19.23 -20.28
CA ALA A 199 0.43 -19.33 -20.43
C ALA A 199 -0.20 -18.14 -21.18
N GLY A 200 0.59 -17.18 -21.66
CA GLY A 200 0.05 -15.89 -22.11
C GLY A 200 -0.73 -15.19 -20.97
N ARG A 201 -0.99 -13.90 -21.08
CA ARG A 201 -1.75 -13.16 -20.04
C ARG A 201 -3.22 -13.58 -19.89
N GLY A 202 -3.65 -14.70 -20.47
CA GLY A 202 -5.01 -15.25 -20.35
C GLY A 202 -5.35 -15.79 -18.97
N GLY A 203 -4.39 -15.94 -18.05
CA GLY A 203 -4.63 -16.32 -16.65
C GLY A 203 -4.83 -15.14 -15.70
N GLN A 204 -4.44 -13.94 -16.10
CA GLN A 204 -4.81 -12.69 -15.41
C GLN A 204 -5.70 -11.93 -16.40
N ALA A 205 -7.01 -12.09 -16.28
CA ALA A 205 -7.97 -11.31 -17.05
C ALA A 205 -7.62 -9.83 -16.85
N ALA A 206 -7.18 -9.17 -17.94
CA ALA A 206 -7.00 -7.74 -17.94
C ALA A 206 -8.35 -7.13 -17.57
N ALA A 207 -8.50 -6.69 -16.32
CA ALA A 207 -9.63 -5.89 -15.92
C ALA A 207 -9.72 -4.73 -16.91
N LYS A 208 -10.84 -4.62 -17.62
CA LYS A 208 -11.14 -3.45 -18.45
C LYS A 208 -11.27 -2.26 -17.51
N GLN A 209 -10.14 -1.62 -17.19
CA GLN A 209 -10.16 -0.35 -16.51
C GLN A 209 -10.56 0.73 -17.52
N PRO A 210 -11.53 1.59 -17.21
CA PRO A 210 -11.76 2.78 -17.99
C PRO A 210 -10.48 3.64 -17.95
N PRO A 211 -10.14 4.35 -19.05
CA PRO A 211 -8.96 5.20 -19.08
C PRO A 211 -9.12 6.31 -18.03
N PRO A 212 -8.18 6.52 -17.11
CA PRO A 212 -8.19 7.73 -16.31
C PRO A 212 -7.87 8.91 -17.20
N ASP A 213 -8.63 9.99 -17.04
CA ASP A 213 -8.48 11.24 -17.76
C ASP A 213 -7.03 11.71 -17.81
N SER A 214 -6.64 12.16 -19.00
CA SER A 214 -5.35 12.59 -19.41
C SER A 214 -4.67 13.57 -18.45
N ALA A 215 -3.64 13.12 -17.74
CA ALA A 215 -2.61 13.99 -17.21
C ALA A 215 -1.36 13.82 -18.08
N LYS A 216 -0.99 14.90 -18.76
CA LYS A 216 0.21 15.01 -19.60
C LYS A 216 1.46 14.70 -18.74
N ALA A 217 2.04 13.51 -18.92
CA ALA A 217 3.37 13.22 -18.44
C ALA A 217 4.38 13.93 -19.37
N ASN A 218 5.04 14.95 -18.87
CA ASN A 218 6.23 15.51 -19.49
C ASN A 218 7.40 14.55 -19.30
N GLY A 219 7.62 13.71 -20.26
CA GLY A 219 8.77 12.85 -20.40
C GLY A 219 8.77 12.31 -21.82
N LYS A 220 9.70 12.78 -22.66
CA LYS A 220 9.89 12.29 -24.03
C LYS A 220 10.33 10.83 -23.96
N ASN A 221 9.39 9.90 -24.00
CA ASN A 221 9.63 8.51 -24.36
C ASN A 221 8.78 8.16 -25.59
N ASN A 222 9.43 8.18 -26.77
CA ASN A 222 8.90 7.70 -28.03
C ASN A 222 8.88 6.16 -28.05
N GLY A 223 8.05 5.54 -27.21
CA GLY A 223 7.77 4.10 -27.27
C GLY A 223 6.28 3.89 -27.54
N LYS A 224 5.93 3.35 -28.70
CA LYS A 224 4.56 2.92 -29.06
C LYS A 224 4.15 1.72 -28.20
N GLY A 225 3.81 1.95 -26.93
CA GLY A 225 3.22 0.96 -26.04
C GLY A 225 2.29 1.69 -25.09
N GLY A 226 1.01 1.33 -25.06
CA GLY A 226 0.07 1.87 -24.08
C GLY A 226 0.56 1.58 -22.66
N ARG A 227 -0.02 2.24 -21.65
CA ARG A 227 0.30 2.21 -20.21
C ARG A 227 0.62 0.81 -19.62
N PHE A 228 0.17 -0.26 -20.25
CA PHE A 228 0.45 -1.66 -19.92
C PHE A 228 1.61 -2.29 -20.74
N GLY A 229 2.15 -1.60 -21.73
CA GLY A 229 3.27 -2.10 -22.53
C GLY A 229 4.57 -2.25 -21.75
N ASN A 230 4.73 -1.51 -20.64
CA ASN A 230 5.94 -1.52 -19.83
C ASN A 230 5.89 -2.49 -18.63
N VAL A 231 4.74 -3.05 -18.27
CA VAL A 231 4.65 -3.95 -17.09
C VAL A 231 5.50 -5.19 -17.26
N GLN A 232 5.57 -5.74 -18.46
CA GLN A 232 6.44 -6.88 -18.76
C GLN A 232 7.93 -6.51 -18.67
N ALA A 233 8.29 -5.27 -19.00
CA ALA A 233 9.64 -4.76 -18.82
C ALA A 233 9.98 -4.57 -17.33
N ALA A 234 9.05 -4.05 -16.52
CA ALA A 234 9.23 -3.94 -15.07
C ALA A 234 9.41 -5.32 -14.42
N ASP A 235 8.57 -6.28 -14.80
CA ASP A 235 8.67 -7.67 -14.34
C ASP A 235 10.03 -8.28 -14.74
N ALA A 236 10.46 -8.09 -15.99
CA ALA A 236 11.73 -8.62 -16.48
C ALA A 236 12.94 -7.95 -15.81
N ALA A 237 12.92 -6.64 -15.66
CA ALA A 237 13.96 -5.89 -14.98
C ALA A 237 14.12 -6.33 -13.52
N ALA A 238 13.01 -6.63 -12.86
CA ALA A 238 12.98 -7.10 -11.47
C ALA A 238 13.35 -8.58 -11.31
N TRP A 239 12.88 -9.47 -12.23
CA TRP A 239 12.94 -10.93 -11.99
C TRP A 239 13.87 -11.69 -12.92
N SER A 240 14.23 -11.13 -14.06
CA SER A 240 15.19 -11.73 -14.99
C SER A 240 16.26 -10.74 -15.47
N PRO A 241 16.94 -10.05 -14.51
CA PRO A 241 18.01 -9.12 -14.86
C PRO A 241 19.10 -9.82 -15.63
N ASN A 242 19.69 -9.08 -16.60
CA ASN A 242 20.84 -9.52 -17.38
C ASN A 242 21.80 -8.33 -17.62
N PRO A 243 22.82 -8.15 -16.77
CA PRO A 243 23.81 -7.06 -16.93
C PRO A 243 24.55 -7.08 -18.28
N SER A 244 24.57 -8.22 -18.96
CA SER A 244 25.24 -8.39 -20.27
C SER A 244 24.34 -8.03 -21.45
N ASN A 245 23.10 -7.57 -21.23
CA ASN A 245 22.14 -7.24 -22.29
C ASN A 245 21.75 -5.75 -22.28
N PRO A 246 22.69 -4.79 -22.54
CA PRO A 246 22.37 -3.38 -22.63
C PRO A 246 21.53 -3.10 -23.91
N PRO A 247 20.71 -2.06 -23.93
CA PRO A 247 20.47 -1.08 -22.84
C PRO A 247 19.35 -1.48 -21.88
N GLN A 248 18.70 -2.63 -22.06
CA GLN A 248 17.55 -3.06 -21.24
C GLN A 248 17.99 -3.70 -19.92
N PHE A 249 19.14 -4.39 -19.93
CA PHE A 249 19.71 -5.13 -18.80
C PHE A 249 18.77 -6.20 -18.20
N PHE A 250 17.90 -6.77 -19.02
CA PHE A 250 17.04 -7.91 -18.66
C PHE A 250 16.77 -8.80 -19.87
N ASP A 251 16.26 -10.00 -19.61
CA ASP A 251 15.79 -10.94 -20.62
C ASP A 251 14.28 -11.19 -20.46
N LEU A 252 13.58 -11.39 -21.58
CA LEU A 252 12.16 -11.74 -21.58
C LEU A 252 11.99 -13.27 -21.57
N PRO A 253 10.95 -13.77 -20.86
CA PRO A 253 10.67 -15.21 -20.79
C PRO A 253 10.13 -15.78 -22.10
N VAL A 254 9.66 -14.93 -23.02
CA VAL A 254 9.26 -15.30 -24.39
C VAL A 254 10.02 -14.40 -25.36
N LYS A 255 10.76 -15.00 -26.28
CA LYS A 255 11.50 -14.31 -27.35
C LYS A 255 11.08 -14.90 -28.70
N GLU A 256 10.67 -14.05 -29.64
CA GLU A 256 10.23 -14.46 -30.99
C GLU A 256 9.12 -15.54 -30.98
N GLY A 257 8.26 -15.52 -29.96
CA GLY A 257 7.19 -16.52 -29.78
C GLY A 257 7.62 -17.81 -29.06
N GLU A 258 8.90 -17.97 -28.77
CA GLU A 258 9.43 -19.15 -28.09
C GLU A 258 9.68 -18.89 -26.62
N LEU A 259 9.21 -19.82 -25.77
CA LEU A 259 9.47 -19.79 -24.33
C LEU A 259 10.97 -20.02 -24.08
N GLN A 260 11.55 -19.17 -23.24
CA GLN A 260 12.91 -19.29 -22.73
C GLN A 260 12.86 -19.96 -21.33
N PRO A 261 13.05 -21.30 -21.21
CA PRO A 261 12.75 -22.02 -19.97
C PRO A 261 13.53 -21.52 -18.75
N SER A 262 14.82 -21.17 -18.93
CA SER A 262 15.65 -20.65 -17.83
C SER A 262 15.20 -19.27 -17.35
N ILE A 263 14.68 -18.43 -18.26
CA ILE A 263 14.15 -17.11 -17.90
C ILE A 263 12.78 -17.25 -17.26
N ALA A 264 11.92 -18.10 -17.81
CA ALA A 264 10.62 -18.43 -17.22
C ALA A 264 10.76 -18.97 -15.79
N ALA A 265 11.75 -19.82 -15.52
CA ALA A 265 12.03 -20.34 -14.19
C ALA A 265 12.39 -19.24 -13.19
N LYS A 266 13.13 -18.19 -13.62
CA LYS A 266 13.41 -17.02 -12.77
C LYS A 266 12.11 -16.29 -12.36
N TRP A 267 11.16 -16.12 -13.27
CA TRP A 267 9.88 -15.48 -12.98
C TRP A 267 9.04 -16.30 -12.02
N VAL A 268 8.98 -17.63 -12.21
CA VAL A 268 8.29 -18.52 -11.25
C VAL A 268 8.95 -18.44 -9.88
N ALA A 269 10.28 -18.44 -9.79
CA ALA A 269 11.03 -18.34 -8.53
C ALA A 269 10.80 -17.02 -7.79
N ASN A 270 10.32 -15.96 -8.47
CA ASN A 270 9.95 -14.69 -7.87
C ASN A 270 8.44 -14.59 -7.53
N SER A 271 7.69 -15.67 -7.72
CA SER A 271 6.25 -15.73 -7.40
C SER A 271 6.04 -16.07 -5.92
N PRO A 272 5.33 -15.26 -5.13
CA PRO A 272 5.06 -15.56 -3.72
C PRO A 272 4.46 -16.94 -3.47
N LEU A 273 3.55 -17.42 -4.32
CA LEU A 273 2.95 -18.76 -4.20
C LEU A 273 3.96 -19.89 -4.42
N ALA A 274 5.02 -19.67 -5.22
CA ALA A 274 6.11 -20.63 -5.34
C ALA A 274 7.13 -20.54 -4.20
N MET A 275 7.17 -19.40 -3.49
CA MET A 275 8.12 -19.13 -2.40
C MET A 275 7.58 -19.53 -1.03
N VAL A 276 6.28 -19.49 -0.81
CA VAL A 276 5.64 -19.49 0.52
C VAL A 276 6.06 -20.65 1.40
N ASP A 277 6.21 -21.85 0.85
CA ASP A 277 6.64 -23.05 1.62
C ASP A 277 8.06 -22.90 2.19
N GLN A 278 8.95 -22.16 1.51
CA GLN A 278 10.31 -21.91 1.99
C GLN A 278 10.36 -20.90 3.15
N TYR A 279 9.34 -20.05 3.27
CA TYR A 279 9.27 -18.97 4.25
C TYR A 279 8.25 -19.19 5.37
N VAL A 280 7.71 -20.40 5.50
CA VAL A 280 6.69 -20.73 6.51
C VAL A 280 7.13 -20.37 7.94
N THR A 281 8.40 -20.65 8.29
CA THR A 281 8.95 -20.32 9.61
C THR A 281 9.00 -18.81 9.85
N ASN A 282 9.28 -18.02 8.83
CA ASN A 282 9.29 -16.56 8.91
C ASN A 282 7.88 -16.00 9.04
N LEU A 283 6.94 -16.48 8.21
CA LEU A 283 5.56 -16.06 8.24
C LEU A 283 4.87 -16.36 9.59
N LYS A 284 5.20 -17.49 10.22
CA LYS A 284 4.72 -17.83 11.58
C LYS A 284 5.24 -16.92 12.70
N LYS A 285 6.24 -16.07 12.43
CA LYS A 285 6.71 -15.06 13.39
C LYS A 285 5.86 -13.80 13.40
N TYR A 286 5.01 -13.60 12.41
CA TYR A 286 4.14 -12.41 12.37
C TYR A 286 3.13 -12.43 13.51
N HIS A 287 2.92 -11.26 14.11
CA HIS A 287 1.87 -11.06 15.11
C HIS A 287 0.50 -11.07 14.46
N ALA A 288 0.37 -10.45 13.30
CA ALA A 288 -0.86 -10.43 12.53
C ALA A 288 -0.58 -10.33 11.02
N ILE A 289 -1.35 -11.08 10.25
CA ILE A 289 -1.40 -11.01 8.80
C ILE A 289 -2.85 -10.85 8.39
N ALA A 290 -3.15 -9.88 7.53
CA ALA A 290 -4.45 -9.75 6.91
C ALA A 290 -4.32 -9.48 5.40
N GLY A 291 -5.38 -9.75 4.68
CA GLY A 291 -5.46 -9.40 3.27
C GLY A 291 -6.90 -9.30 2.79
N ASP A 292 -7.07 -8.63 1.65
CA ASP A 292 -8.37 -8.53 1.00
C ASP A 292 -8.24 -8.45 -0.52
N CYS A 293 -9.35 -8.74 -1.21
CA CYS A 293 -9.45 -8.59 -2.67
C CYS A 293 -10.91 -8.41 -3.08
N GLY A 294 -11.15 -7.53 -4.07
CA GLY A 294 -12.47 -7.37 -4.66
C GLY A 294 -12.92 -8.63 -5.42
N LEU A 295 -14.20 -8.97 -5.34
CA LEU A 295 -14.77 -10.14 -6.05
C LEU A 295 -14.73 -9.98 -7.57
N GLN A 296 -14.79 -8.73 -8.08
CA GLN A 296 -14.69 -8.41 -9.49
C GLN A 296 -13.25 -8.07 -9.93
N ASP A 297 -12.29 -8.16 -9.01
CA ASP A 297 -10.88 -8.03 -9.33
C ASP A 297 -10.37 -9.27 -10.08
N GLY A 298 -9.69 -9.06 -11.20
CA GLY A 298 -9.05 -10.16 -11.94
C GLY A 298 -7.96 -10.91 -11.16
N LEU A 299 -7.53 -10.37 -10.02
CA LEU A 299 -6.51 -10.98 -9.14
C LEU A 299 -7.12 -11.82 -8.00
N VAL A 300 -8.46 -11.85 -7.86
CA VAL A 300 -9.13 -12.54 -6.74
C VAL A 300 -8.77 -14.02 -6.64
N GLY A 301 -8.59 -14.70 -7.77
CA GLY A 301 -8.18 -16.09 -7.81
C GLY A 301 -6.84 -16.33 -7.12
N SER A 302 -5.81 -15.61 -7.53
CA SER A 302 -4.46 -15.75 -6.95
C SER A 302 -4.37 -15.29 -5.49
N ASN A 303 -5.18 -14.31 -5.07
CA ASN A 303 -5.27 -13.91 -3.67
C ASN A 303 -5.95 -14.98 -2.80
N LYS A 304 -6.98 -15.67 -3.31
CA LYS A 304 -7.56 -16.85 -2.67
C LYS A 304 -6.59 -18.03 -2.61
N ASP A 305 -5.74 -18.21 -3.63
CA ASP A 305 -4.70 -19.24 -3.61
C ASP A 305 -3.63 -18.94 -2.52
N LEU A 306 -3.34 -17.66 -2.25
CA LEU A 306 -2.45 -17.28 -1.15
C LEU A 306 -3.09 -17.56 0.21
N ASP A 307 -4.37 -17.21 0.41
CA ASP A 307 -5.17 -17.54 1.59
C ASP A 307 -5.19 -19.06 1.85
N ALA A 308 -5.48 -19.85 0.82
CA ALA A 308 -5.45 -21.31 0.90
C ALA A 308 -4.06 -21.85 1.25
N SER A 309 -3.00 -21.25 0.72
CA SER A 309 -1.62 -21.63 1.03
C SER A 309 -1.24 -21.31 2.48
N PHE A 310 -1.64 -20.15 2.99
CA PHE A 310 -1.44 -19.80 4.40
C PHE A 310 -2.20 -20.73 5.32
N THR A 311 -3.47 -21.05 5.00
CA THR A 311 -4.29 -22.01 5.73
C THR A 311 -3.63 -23.39 5.75
N ARG A 312 -3.22 -23.93 4.61
CA ARG A 312 -2.52 -25.23 4.47
C ARG A 312 -1.27 -25.31 5.31
N LEU A 313 -0.50 -24.22 5.39
CA LEU A 313 0.77 -24.14 6.14
C LEU A 313 0.59 -23.81 7.62
N GLY A 314 -0.65 -23.60 8.08
CA GLY A 314 -0.94 -23.21 9.46
C GLY A 314 -0.35 -21.87 9.84
N ILE A 315 -0.36 -20.92 8.91
CA ILE A 315 0.01 -19.52 9.12
C ILE A 315 -1.25 -18.77 9.56
N ALA A 316 -1.21 -18.20 10.76
CA ALA A 316 -2.35 -17.42 11.27
C ALA A 316 -2.55 -16.14 10.44
N HIS A 317 -3.72 -15.99 9.85
CA HIS A 317 -4.06 -14.84 9.02
C HIS A 317 -5.58 -14.65 8.93
N THR A 318 -6.00 -13.53 8.36
CA THR A 318 -7.39 -13.28 7.94
C THR A 318 -7.39 -12.87 6.47
N PHE A 319 -8.41 -13.30 5.73
CA PHE A 319 -8.61 -12.88 4.35
C PHE A 319 -10.08 -12.57 4.11
N GLU A 320 -10.36 -11.44 3.46
CA GLU A 320 -11.71 -11.00 3.13
C GLU A 320 -11.86 -10.78 1.63
N THR A 321 -13.05 -11.05 1.11
CA THR A 321 -13.45 -10.55 -0.20
C THR A 321 -14.61 -9.58 -0.06
N TYR A 322 -14.66 -8.58 -0.92
CA TYR A 322 -15.71 -7.56 -0.93
C TYR A 322 -16.24 -7.32 -2.36
N GLU A 323 -17.43 -6.77 -2.46
CA GLU A 323 -17.96 -6.34 -3.76
C GLU A 323 -17.13 -5.15 -4.27
N GLY A 324 -16.40 -5.36 -5.36
CA GLY A 324 -15.52 -4.35 -5.93
C GLY A 324 -14.51 -4.91 -6.92
N ASP A 325 -13.94 -4.01 -7.72
CA ASP A 325 -12.87 -4.29 -8.65
C ASP A 325 -11.47 -3.96 -8.06
N HIS A 326 -10.46 -3.95 -8.90
CA HIS A 326 -9.07 -3.71 -8.49
C HIS A 326 -8.83 -2.35 -7.83
N THR A 327 -9.69 -1.35 -8.05
CA THR A 327 -9.38 0.05 -7.70
C THR A 327 -10.51 0.81 -7.02
N ASN A 328 -11.75 0.40 -7.20
CA ASN A 328 -12.91 1.23 -6.84
C ASN A 328 -13.13 1.40 -5.32
N HIS A 329 -12.58 0.50 -4.48
CA HIS A 329 -12.74 0.54 -3.03
C HIS A 329 -11.42 0.60 -2.24
N VAL A 330 -10.30 0.86 -2.90
CA VAL A 330 -8.98 0.91 -2.21
C VAL A 330 -8.96 1.95 -1.08
N LYS A 331 -9.56 3.12 -1.31
CA LYS A 331 -9.68 4.18 -0.30
C LYS A 331 -10.50 3.74 0.90
N GLU A 332 -11.68 3.16 0.66
CA GLU A 332 -12.59 2.68 1.70
C GLU A 332 -11.96 1.53 2.50
N ARG A 333 -11.24 0.63 1.81
CA ARG A 333 -10.49 -0.46 2.46
C ARG A 333 -9.31 0.07 3.28
N PHE A 334 -8.60 1.07 2.78
CA PHE A 334 -7.54 1.72 3.55
C PHE A 334 -8.09 2.32 4.84
N GLU A 335 -9.17 3.10 4.78
CA GLU A 335 -9.81 3.74 5.91
C GLU A 335 -10.44 2.73 6.88
N GLY A 336 -11.29 1.82 6.36
CA GLY A 336 -12.14 0.93 7.18
C GLY A 336 -11.49 -0.38 7.61
N SER A 337 -10.38 -0.78 6.98
CA SER A 337 -9.74 -2.08 7.25
C SER A 337 -8.25 -1.95 7.59
N VAL A 338 -7.46 -1.29 6.75
CA VAL A 338 -6.00 -1.22 6.92
C VAL A 338 -5.61 -0.44 8.18
N LEU A 339 -6.14 0.77 8.36
CA LEU A 339 -5.82 1.60 9.53
C LEU A 339 -6.29 0.96 10.84
N PRO A 340 -7.54 0.45 10.97
CA PRO A 340 -7.98 -0.29 12.16
C PRO A 340 -7.15 -1.56 12.42
N PHE A 341 -6.77 -2.31 11.38
CA PHE A 341 -5.93 -3.49 11.53
C PHE A 341 -4.61 -3.15 12.23
N PHE A 342 -3.86 -2.15 11.76
CA PHE A 342 -2.61 -1.76 12.40
C PHE A 342 -2.81 -1.15 13.78
N SER A 343 -3.89 -0.40 13.99
CA SER A 343 -4.26 0.13 15.30
C SER A 343 -4.45 -0.95 16.36
N ASN A 344 -4.94 -2.12 15.96
CA ASN A 344 -5.21 -3.24 16.86
C ASN A 344 -4.00 -4.17 17.03
N ASN A 345 -3.09 -4.21 16.07
CA ASN A 345 -2.03 -5.22 16.01
C ASN A 345 -0.61 -4.68 16.22
N LEU A 346 -0.42 -3.35 16.23
CA LEU A 346 0.87 -2.77 16.58
C LEU A 346 0.96 -2.42 18.06
N THR A 347 2.18 -2.48 18.60
CA THR A 347 2.46 -2.04 19.97
C THR A 347 2.59 -0.51 20.00
N PHE A 348 1.77 0.13 20.83
CA PHE A 348 1.82 1.55 21.15
C PHE A 348 2.51 1.73 22.50
N MET A 349 3.37 2.75 22.63
CA MET A 349 3.90 3.08 23.95
C MET A 349 2.76 3.53 24.86
N SER A 350 2.58 2.87 25.99
CA SER A 350 1.73 3.40 27.06
C SER A 350 2.31 4.73 27.52
N GLY A 351 1.58 5.82 27.34
CA GLY A 351 1.96 7.09 27.96
C GLY A 351 2.11 6.85 29.47
N LYS A 352 3.29 7.07 30.01
CA LYS A 352 3.38 7.26 31.47
C LYS A 352 2.51 8.47 31.75
N LYS A 353 1.42 8.25 32.53
CA LYS A 353 0.62 9.31 33.12
C LYS A 353 1.48 10.23 33.94
#